data_36f78c9b9b94eb776e773d09db4423d7
#
_entry.id   36f78c9b9b94eb776e773d09db4423d7
#
_cell.length_a   1.000
_cell.length_b   1.000
_cell.length_c   1.000
_cell.angle_alpha   90.00
_cell.angle_beta   90.00
_cell.angle_gamma   90.00
#
_symmetry.space_group_name_H-M   'P 1'
#
loop_
_entity.id
_entity.type
_entity.pdbx_description
1 polymer ?
#
loop_
_entity_poly.entity_id
_entity_poly.type
_entity_poly.pdbx_seq_one_letter_code
_entity_poly.pdbx_strand_id
1 'polypeptide(L)' 'MELTDKTPMPQGKFKGQPMGNVPYWHLLWLDGKPFCNRDVQKYIDENRDVLELEKKRDKYRNENENSN' A
#
# COMPACT_ATOMS: atom_id res chain seq x y z
N MET A 1 14.79 -9.31 -6.13
CA MET A 1 13.78 -10.31 -5.73
C MET A 1 12.42 -9.67 -5.66
N GLU A 2 11.41 -10.31 -6.23
CA GLU A 2 10.06 -9.76 -6.17
C GLU A 2 9.45 -9.99 -4.81
N LEU A 3 8.75 -8.96 -4.32
CA LEU A 3 7.98 -9.09 -3.08
C LEU A 3 6.61 -9.69 -3.40
N THR A 4 6.18 -10.61 -2.55
CA THR A 4 4.84 -11.17 -2.64
C THR A 4 4.03 -10.69 -1.44
N ASP A 5 2.73 -11.00 -1.43
CA ASP A 5 1.87 -10.63 -0.31
C ASP A 5 2.36 -11.19 1.02
N LYS A 6 3.10 -12.30 0.98
CA LYS A 6 3.61 -12.96 2.18
C LYS A 6 5.00 -12.49 2.59
N THR A 7 5.70 -11.78 1.71
CA THR A 7 7.06 -11.31 1.99
C THR A 7 7.03 -10.21 3.04
N PRO A 8 7.93 -10.24 4.04
CA PRO A 8 7.98 -9.17 5.04
C PRO A 8 8.34 -7.83 4.41
N MET A 9 7.69 -6.77 4.87
CA MET A 9 7.99 -5.41 4.46
C MET A 9 9.43 -5.07 4.88
N PRO A 10 10.29 -4.62 3.94
CA PRO A 10 11.72 -4.43 4.24
C PRO A 10 12.05 -3.11 4.94
N GLN A 11 11.11 -2.16 4.99
CA GLN A 11 11.42 -0.83 5.52
C GLN A 11 10.22 -0.17 6.16
N GLY A 12 10.50 0.86 6.97
CA GLY A 12 9.51 1.78 7.47
C GLY A 12 8.73 1.29 8.66
N LYS A 13 7.61 1.97 8.91
CA LYS A 13 6.75 1.74 10.07
C LYS A 13 6.21 0.31 10.14
N PHE A 14 5.99 -0.30 9.00
CA PHE A 14 5.40 -1.64 8.91
C PHE A 14 6.44 -2.72 8.61
N LYS A 15 7.71 -2.43 8.84
CA LYS A 15 8.79 -3.40 8.63
C LYS A 15 8.49 -4.70 9.36
N GLY A 16 8.64 -5.83 8.65
CA GLY A 16 8.40 -7.14 9.22
C GLY A 16 6.98 -7.66 9.02
N GLN A 17 6.03 -6.78 8.68
CA GLN A 17 4.67 -7.21 8.37
C GLN A 17 4.61 -7.75 6.95
N PRO A 18 3.79 -8.81 6.71
CA PRO A 18 3.60 -9.27 5.33
C PRO A 18 3.12 -8.13 4.43
N MET A 19 3.66 -8.07 3.21
CA MET A 19 3.30 -7.00 2.28
C MET A 19 1.79 -6.87 2.09
N GLY A 20 1.08 -8.00 2.07
CA GLY A 20 -0.37 -8.00 1.93
C GLY A 20 -1.11 -7.37 3.11
N ASN A 21 -0.46 -7.26 4.27
CA ASN A 21 -1.05 -6.64 5.46
C ASN A 21 -0.68 -5.18 5.62
N VAL A 22 0.25 -4.67 4.79
CA VAL A 22 0.63 -3.25 4.82
C VAL A 22 -0.53 -2.44 4.26
N PRO A 23 -1.01 -1.41 4.99
CA PRO A 23 -2.16 -0.62 4.51
C PRO A 23 -1.86 0.05 3.17
N TYR A 24 -2.90 0.13 2.31
CA TYR A 24 -2.75 0.74 0.98
C TYR A 24 -2.27 2.20 1.07
N TRP A 25 -2.74 2.95 2.07
CA TRP A 25 -2.36 4.36 2.21
C TRP A 25 -0.87 4.53 2.49
N HIS A 26 -0.26 3.58 3.18
CA HIS A 26 1.18 3.62 3.44
C HIS A 26 1.98 3.35 2.16
N LEU A 27 1.54 2.35 1.39
CA LEU A 27 2.19 2.03 0.11
C LEU A 27 2.06 3.19 -0.88
N LEU A 28 0.88 3.78 -0.98
CA LEU A 28 0.67 4.93 -1.86
C LEU A 28 1.49 6.14 -1.41
N TRP A 29 1.68 6.30 -0.10
CA TRP A 29 2.54 7.36 0.42
C TRP A 29 4.01 7.13 0.02
N LEU A 30 4.47 5.90 0.03
CA LEU A 30 5.83 5.56 -0.37
C LEU A 30 6.07 5.71 -1.87
N ASP A 31 5.01 5.62 -2.67
CA ASP A 31 5.09 5.66 -4.12
C ASP A 31 5.84 6.93 -4.58
N GLY A 32 6.92 6.72 -5.35
CA GLY A 32 7.70 7.82 -5.88
C GLY A 32 8.65 8.49 -4.92
N LYS A 33 8.72 8.05 -3.66
CA LYS A 33 9.64 8.66 -2.70
C LYS A 33 11.08 8.19 -2.97
N PRO A 34 12.08 9.08 -2.84
CA PRO A 34 13.47 8.71 -3.10
C PRO A 34 14.00 7.65 -2.13
N PHE A 35 13.42 7.53 -0.94
CA PHE A 35 13.83 6.54 0.04
C PHE A 35 13.04 5.23 -0.08
N CYS A 36 12.12 5.13 -1.03
CA CYS A 36 11.34 3.91 -1.22
C CYS A 36 12.23 2.79 -1.76
N ASN A 37 12.21 1.64 -1.11
CA ASN A 37 12.94 0.45 -1.56
C ASN A 37 12.49 0.09 -2.98
N ARG A 38 13.46 -0.27 -3.84
CA ARG A 38 13.17 -0.58 -5.24
C ARG A 38 12.16 -1.71 -5.39
N ASP A 39 12.31 -2.76 -4.58
CA ASP A 39 11.39 -3.90 -4.64
C ASP A 39 9.99 -3.52 -4.16
N VAL A 40 9.91 -2.63 -3.16
CA VAL A 40 8.63 -2.10 -2.68
C VAL A 40 7.98 -1.26 -3.77
N GLN A 41 8.76 -0.43 -4.46
CA GLN A 41 8.24 0.37 -5.56
C GLN A 41 7.67 -0.52 -6.67
N LYS A 42 8.37 -1.60 -6.98
CA LYS A 42 7.90 -2.56 -7.99
C LYS A 42 6.59 -3.22 -7.55
N TYR A 43 6.51 -3.60 -6.28
CA TYR A 43 5.27 -4.17 -5.72
C TYR A 43 4.11 -3.17 -5.84
N ILE A 44 4.36 -1.91 -5.51
CA ILE A 44 3.35 -0.86 -5.64
C ILE A 44 2.89 -0.74 -7.09
N ASP A 45 3.83 -0.69 -8.03
CA ASP A 45 3.51 -0.54 -9.45
C ASP A 45 2.68 -1.72 -9.97
N GLU A 46 3.01 -2.93 -9.56
CA GLU A 46 2.28 -4.13 -9.96
C GLU A 46 0.89 -4.22 -9.36
N ASN A 47 0.69 -3.62 -8.18
CA ASN A 47 -0.58 -3.66 -7.48
C ASN A 47 -1.30 -2.31 -7.48
N ARG A 48 -0.87 -1.39 -8.34
CA ARG A 48 -1.41 -0.03 -8.36
C ARG A 48 -2.94 -0.01 -8.52
N ASP A 49 -3.47 -0.83 -9.42
CA ASP A 49 -4.91 -0.89 -9.64
C ASP A 49 -5.66 -1.30 -8.38
N VAL A 50 -5.14 -2.29 -7.67
CA VAL A 50 -5.74 -2.76 -6.42
C VAL A 50 -5.68 -1.67 -5.35
N LEU A 51 -4.52 -1.01 -5.23
CA LEU A 51 -4.33 0.04 -4.23
C LEU A 51 -5.25 1.22 -4.49
N GLU A 52 -5.41 1.61 -5.75
CA GLU A 52 -6.32 2.69 -6.14
C GLU A 52 -7.77 2.31 -5.85
N LEU A 53 -8.13 1.05 -6.09
CA LEU A 53 -9.48 0.56 -5.81
C LEU A 53 -9.77 0.61 -4.30
N GLU A 54 -8.82 0.19 -3.49
CA GLU A 54 -8.97 0.24 -2.03
C GLU A 54 -9.12 1.67 -1.54
N LYS A 55 -8.37 2.60 -2.13
CA LYS A 55 -8.46 4.02 -1.82
C LYS A 55 -9.87 4.55 -2.11
N LYS A 56 -10.42 4.18 -3.27
CA LYS A 56 -11.78 4.59 -3.64
C LYS A 56 -12.83 4.03 -2.69
N ARG A 57 -12.70 2.76 -2.31
CA ARG A 57 -13.64 2.12 -1.39
C ARG A 57 -13.62 2.80 -0.03
N ASP A 58 -12.43 3.10 0.46
CA ASP A 58 -12.27 3.73 1.76
C ASP A 58 -12.87 5.14 1.76
N LYS A 59 -12.59 5.90 0.71
CA LYS A 59 -13.15 7.24 0.55
C LYS A 59 -14.67 7.20 0.49
N TYR A 60 -15.22 6.27 -0.28
CA TYR A 60 -16.67 6.12 -0.42
C TYR A 60 -17.31 5.74 0.91
N ARG A 61 -16.68 4.83 1.66
CA ARG A 61 -17.18 4.43 2.97
C ARG A 61 -17.21 5.62 3.93
N ASN A 62 -16.15 6.41 3.94
CA ASN A 62 -16.06 7.58 4.83
C ASN A 62 -17.14 8.60 4.49
N GLU A 63 -17.42 8.83 3.21
CA GLU A 63 -18.47 9.74 2.79
C GLU A 63 -19.83 9.25 3.25
N ASN A 64 -20.10 7.95 3.17
CA ASN A 64 -21.34 7.37 3.62
C ASN A 64 -21.52 7.50 5.13
N GLU A 65 -20.45 7.30 5.89
CA GLU A 65 -20.48 7.45 7.34
C GLU A 65 -20.73 8.89 7.74
N ASN A 66 -20.18 9.84 6.99
CA ASN A 66 -20.33 11.26 7.28
C ASN A 66 -21.69 11.81 6.85
N SER A 67 -22.42 11.11 6.01
CA SER A 67 -23.72 11.57 5.54
C SER A 67 -24.86 11.30 6.52
N ASN A 68 -24.54 10.64 7.62
CA ASN A 68 -25.51 10.41 8.70
C ASN A 68 -25.35 11.50 9.78
#